data_7088831937ea640ffae32edbd28b4145
#
_entry.id   7088831937ea640ffae32edbd28b4145
#
_cell.length_a   1.000
_cell.length_b   1.000
_cell.length_c   1.000
_cell.angle_alpha   90.00
_cell.angle_beta   90.00
_cell.angle_gamma   90.00
#
_symmetry.space_group_name_H-M   'P 1'
#
loop_
_entity.id
_entity.type
_entity.pdbx_description
1 polymer ?
#
loop_
_entity_poly.entity_id
_entity_poly.type
_entity_poly.pdbx_seq_one_letter_code
_entity_poly.pdbx_strand_id
1 'polypeptide(L)'
;MYLISKLYSLDKNINNKKNYSLSKNVIWASPKGFDLAMDIYSPTKEGSSFPVLIMFHGGGFLLRRKYIIENMAQYIASNYDYVVCNVDYRLLRDQKNSVTFDELIGDAFGAVLWIKENIFNYKGNEGSIAVTGDSAGAYISAMIVNSGNKIATSGSFSDHLCITPSYVPESITAEDVKNQNLLDVQAAVLSYGAYNLYSSALKGIFETRKNPFWTLALSKPRGVFGNNFNAQENSEMYKAVSPIYNIPNIDERKLPPQFITSASEDRVTPVHAIEEYVKALKDAGQEVTYWEYKDQRHAYLDSGKTFLSGNDFKRDAIPALKKIMNFLNSKLL
;
A
#
# COMPACT_ATOMS: atom_id res chain seq x y z
N MET A 1 24.26 3.59 5.36
CA MET A 1 23.04 4.20 5.92
C MET A 1 23.08 5.73 5.94
N TYR A 2 24.23 6.37 6.20
CA TYR A 2 24.38 7.83 6.32
C TYR A 2 24.34 8.62 4.99
N LEU A 3 24.61 7.98 3.85
CA LEU A 3 24.62 8.67 2.52
C LEU A 3 23.23 8.80 1.87
N ILE A 4 22.30 7.91 2.21
CA ILE A 4 20.95 7.94 1.62
C ILE A 4 20.05 8.97 2.34
N SER A 5 20.30 9.24 3.63
CA SER A 5 19.53 10.23 4.39
C SER A 5 19.78 11.68 3.99
N LYS A 6 20.92 11.99 3.35
CA LYS A 6 21.24 13.32 2.85
C LYS A 6 20.58 13.67 1.50
N LEU A 7 19.98 12.70 0.80
CA LEU A 7 19.31 12.92 -0.49
C LEU A 7 17.87 13.43 -0.35
N TYR A 8 17.34 13.44 0.87
CA TYR A 8 16.00 13.93 1.17
C TYR A 8 16.10 15.05 2.21
N SER A 9 15.99 16.29 1.78
CA SER A 9 15.74 17.39 2.71
C SER A 9 14.27 17.31 3.12
N LEU A 10 14.00 16.75 4.27
CA LEU A 10 12.67 16.86 4.91
C LEU A 10 12.38 18.36 5.08
N ASP A 11 11.34 18.83 4.42
CA ASP A 11 10.92 20.22 4.52
C ASP A 11 10.27 20.40 5.91
N LYS A 12 11.05 20.86 6.90
CA LYS A 12 10.63 21.09 8.29
C LYS A 12 9.58 22.19 8.43
N ASN A 13 9.29 22.91 7.35
CA ASN A 13 8.36 24.06 7.33
C ASN A 13 7.17 23.80 6.39
N ILE A 14 6.39 22.75 6.65
CA ILE A 14 4.97 22.81 6.30
C ILE A 14 4.36 23.68 7.39
N ASN A 15 4.22 24.98 7.13
CA ASN A 15 3.58 25.95 8.00
C ASN A 15 2.20 25.43 8.38
N ASN A 16 2.02 24.95 9.63
CA ASN A 16 0.65 24.66 10.05
C ASN A 16 0.53 24.54 11.57
N LYS A 17 -0.49 25.18 12.09
CA LYS A 17 -1.19 24.74 13.28
C LYS A 17 -1.35 23.22 13.17
N LYS A 18 -0.67 22.46 14.01
CA LYS A 18 -0.86 21.00 14.08
C LYS A 18 -2.28 20.74 14.57
N ASN A 19 -3.16 20.37 13.64
CA ASN A 19 -4.53 19.97 13.98
C ASN A 19 -4.63 18.47 14.33
N TYR A 20 -3.49 17.83 14.64
CA TYR A 20 -3.40 16.42 15.00
C TYR A 20 -2.45 16.18 16.16
N SER A 21 -2.71 15.13 16.92
CA SER A 21 -1.76 14.45 17.79
C SER A 21 -1.07 13.31 17.03
N LEU A 22 0.17 12.98 17.38
CA LEU A 22 0.95 11.92 16.73
C LEU A 22 1.34 10.86 17.75
N SER A 23 0.84 9.64 17.55
CA SER A 23 1.35 8.42 18.19
C SER A 23 2.34 7.77 17.25
N LYS A 24 3.65 7.89 17.58
CA LYS A 24 4.73 7.48 16.71
C LYS A 24 5.21 6.06 17.03
N ASN A 25 5.52 5.27 16.00
CA ASN A 25 6.05 3.91 16.10
C ASN A 25 5.20 2.99 17.00
N VAL A 26 3.87 3.04 16.84
CA VAL A 26 2.96 2.09 17.48
C VAL A 26 3.25 0.71 16.91
N ILE A 27 3.77 -0.21 17.75
CA ILE A 27 4.01 -1.61 17.35
C ILE A 27 2.66 -2.31 17.28
N TRP A 28 2.34 -2.85 16.12
CA TRP A 28 1.06 -3.51 15.88
C TRP A 28 1.17 -5.02 15.63
N ALA A 29 2.36 -5.53 15.28
CA ALA A 29 2.66 -6.95 15.19
C ALA A 29 4.17 -7.17 15.26
N SER A 30 4.59 -8.41 15.55
CA SER A 30 6.01 -8.81 15.61
C SER A 30 6.22 -10.17 14.93
N PRO A 31 5.90 -10.36 13.63
CA PRO A 31 6.01 -11.64 12.96
C PRO A 31 7.47 -12.13 12.94
N LYS A 32 7.70 -13.34 13.43
CA LYS A 32 9.03 -13.95 13.54
C LYS A 32 10.04 -13.03 14.25
N GLY A 33 9.60 -12.24 15.23
CA GLY A 33 10.45 -11.32 16.01
C GLY A 33 10.86 -10.04 15.26
N PHE A 34 10.17 -9.69 14.16
CA PHE A 34 10.36 -8.44 13.43
C PHE A 34 9.23 -7.46 13.78
N ASP A 35 9.55 -6.40 14.52
CA ASP A 35 8.55 -5.41 14.93
C ASP A 35 8.06 -4.59 13.75
N LEU A 36 6.75 -4.64 13.52
CA LEU A 36 6.03 -3.82 12.56
C LEU A 36 5.37 -2.65 13.27
N ALA A 37 5.67 -1.45 12.80
CA ALA A 37 5.21 -0.22 13.42
C ALA A 37 4.40 0.65 12.45
N MET A 38 3.51 1.47 13.00
CA MET A 38 2.84 2.55 12.27
C MET A 38 2.91 3.85 13.05
N ASP A 39 2.79 4.96 12.33
CA ASP A 39 2.56 6.29 12.92
C ASP A 39 1.07 6.64 12.75
N ILE A 40 0.41 7.00 13.85
CA ILE A 40 -1.02 7.33 13.85
C ILE A 40 -1.19 8.81 14.14
N TYR A 41 -1.79 9.53 13.22
CA TYR A 41 -2.12 10.94 13.29
C TYR A 41 -3.61 11.07 13.61
N SER A 42 -3.96 11.55 14.78
CA SER A 42 -5.35 11.68 15.24
C SER A 42 -5.78 13.13 15.30
N PRO A 43 -6.96 13.52 14.81
CA PRO A 43 -7.45 14.89 14.92
C PRO A 43 -7.50 15.39 16.38
N THR A 44 -7.02 16.62 16.62
CA THR A 44 -7.14 17.25 17.95
C THR A 44 -8.52 17.83 18.19
N LYS A 45 -9.32 18.00 17.15
CA LYS A 45 -10.71 18.44 17.20
C LYS A 45 -11.52 17.58 18.18
N GLU A 46 -12.44 18.19 18.91
CA GLU A 46 -13.40 17.47 19.71
C GLU A 46 -14.33 16.64 18.83
N GLY A 47 -14.75 15.51 19.34
CA GLY A 47 -15.52 14.49 18.64
C GLY A 47 -14.79 13.16 18.58
N SER A 48 -15.52 12.14 18.28
CA SER A 48 -15.06 10.77 18.07
C SER A 48 -15.61 10.30 16.73
N SER A 49 -14.93 9.32 16.12
CA SER A 49 -15.44 8.69 14.90
C SER A 49 -15.10 9.42 13.60
N PHE A 50 -13.81 9.76 13.43
CA PHE A 50 -13.30 10.28 12.17
C PHE A 50 -13.01 9.15 11.17
N PRO A 51 -13.20 9.38 9.85
CA PRO A 51 -12.81 8.40 8.85
C PRO A 51 -11.29 8.12 8.95
N VAL A 52 -10.92 6.91 8.57
CA VAL A 52 -9.55 6.39 8.70
C VAL A 52 -8.93 6.23 7.31
N LEU A 53 -7.70 6.70 7.15
CA LEU A 53 -6.90 6.48 5.97
C LEU A 53 -5.65 5.65 6.31
N ILE A 54 -5.59 4.43 5.81
CA ILE A 54 -4.43 3.55 5.95
C ILE A 54 -3.51 3.78 4.76
N MET A 55 -2.23 4.09 5.02
CA MET A 55 -1.26 4.45 4.00
C MET A 55 -0.12 3.44 3.95
N PHE A 56 0.14 2.86 2.78
CA PHE A 56 1.27 1.98 2.50
C PHE A 56 2.27 2.66 1.58
N HIS A 57 3.54 2.66 1.97
CA HIS A 57 4.60 3.36 1.24
C HIS A 57 5.12 2.60 0.02
N GLY A 58 5.64 3.33 -0.96
CA GLY A 58 6.36 2.79 -2.11
C GLY A 58 7.78 2.33 -1.79
N GLY A 59 8.51 1.92 -2.83
CA GLY A 59 9.91 1.49 -2.71
C GLY A 59 10.21 0.13 -3.33
N GLY A 60 9.36 -0.35 -4.25
CA GLY A 60 9.56 -1.58 -5.00
C GLY A 60 9.67 -2.83 -4.12
N PHE A 61 9.00 -2.84 -2.97
CA PHE A 61 9.01 -3.92 -1.97
C PHE A 61 10.37 -4.22 -1.33
N LEU A 62 11.40 -3.44 -1.64
CA LEU A 62 12.79 -3.66 -1.24
C LEU A 62 13.41 -2.49 -0.48
N LEU A 63 12.88 -1.28 -0.68
CA LEU A 63 13.48 -0.05 -0.23
C LEU A 63 12.49 0.77 0.61
N ARG A 64 13.06 1.72 1.39
CA ARG A 64 12.29 2.75 2.11
C ARG A 64 11.53 2.18 3.31
N ARG A 65 10.76 3.03 3.95
CA ARG A 65 9.84 2.79 5.06
C ARG A 65 8.82 3.92 5.07
N LYS A 66 7.87 3.89 6.01
CA LYS A 66 6.80 4.87 6.17
C LYS A 66 7.24 6.35 6.12
N TYR A 67 8.51 6.65 6.48
CA TYR A 67 9.03 8.03 6.45
C TYR A 67 8.97 8.68 5.06
N ILE A 68 8.97 7.88 3.98
CA ILE A 68 9.00 8.43 2.62
C ILE A 68 7.70 9.14 2.24
N ILE A 69 6.58 8.78 2.87
CA ILE A 69 5.26 9.42 2.70
C ILE A 69 4.81 10.18 3.96
N GLU A 70 5.75 10.50 4.86
CA GLU A 70 5.45 11.23 6.10
C GLU A 70 4.83 12.61 5.81
N ASN A 71 5.33 13.35 4.80
CA ASN A 71 4.75 14.64 4.43
C ASN A 71 3.30 14.51 3.91
N MET A 72 2.97 13.42 3.22
CA MET A 72 1.60 13.11 2.80
C MET A 72 0.70 12.92 4.03
N ALA A 73 1.13 12.10 5.00
CA ALA A 73 0.38 11.88 6.24
C ALA A 73 0.17 13.18 7.02
N GLN A 74 1.23 13.97 7.19
CA GLN A 74 1.17 15.27 7.87
C GLN A 74 0.25 16.26 7.16
N TYR A 75 0.31 16.33 5.83
CA TYR A 75 -0.54 17.22 5.05
C TYR A 75 -2.02 16.86 5.20
N ILE A 76 -2.35 15.58 5.08
CA ILE A 76 -3.74 15.11 5.22
C ILE A 76 -4.24 15.38 6.63
N ALA A 77 -3.51 14.95 7.67
CA ALA A 77 -3.90 15.14 9.06
C ALA A 77 -3.99 16.62 9.49
N SER A 78 -3.24 17.52 8.83
CA SER A 78 -3.30 18.96 9.11
C SER A 78 -4.48 19.67 8.46
N ASN A 79 -4.98 19.17 7.33
CA ASN A 79 -5.94 19.88 6.48
C ASN A 79 -7.31 19.18 6.40
N TYR A 80 -7.42 17.94 6.89
CA TYR A 80 -8.65 17.14 6.82
C TYR A 80 -8.88 16.40 8.13
N ASP A 81 -10.14 16.24 8.51
CA ASP A 81 -10.54 15.53 9.73
C ASP A 81 -10.50 14.01 9.53
N TYR A 82 -9.31 13.44 9.38
CA TYR A 82 -9.06 12.01 9.21
C TYR A 82 -8.10 11.50 10.29
N VAL A 83 -8.30 10.28 10.75
CA VAL A 83 -7.23 9.52 11.38
C VAL A 83 -6.36 8.92 10.27
N VAL A 84 -5.06 9.22 10.29
CA VAL A 84 -4.13 8.73 9.26
C VAL A 84 -3.17 7.74 9.87
N CYS A 85 -3.16 6.50 9.37
CA CYS A 85 -2.27 5.43 9.77
C CYS A 85 -1.19 5.22 8.70
N ASN A 86 0.04 5.66 8.96
CA ASN A 86 1.18 5.50 8.07
C ASN A 86 1.95 4.22 8.47
N VAL A 87 1.84 3.16 7.67
CA VAL A 87 2.15 1.78 8.04
C VAL A 87 3.48 1.33 7.44
N ASP A 88 4.34 0.72 8.28
CA ASP A 88 5.46 -0.11 7.82
C ASP A 88 5.02 -1.57 7.64
N TYR A 89 5.56 -2.23 6.64
CA TYR A 89 5.44 -3.65 6.35
C TYR A 89 6.84 -4.24 6.08
N ARG A 90 7.02 -5.56 6.20
CA ARG A 90 8.30 -6.20 5.88
C ARG A 90 8.64 -6.03 4.41
N LEU A 91 9.90 -5.76 4.14
CA LEU A 91 10.45 -5.73 2.79
C LEU A 91 11.09 -7.07 2.44
N LEU A 92 11.15 -7.42 1.16
CA LEU A 92 11.76 -8.66 0.71
C LEU A 92 13.19 -8.87 1.23
N ARG A 93 13.94 -7.77 1.46
CA ARG A 93 15.31 -7.79 2.02
C ARG A 93 15.38 -8.00 3.54
N ASP A 94 14.28 -7.86 4.27
CA ASP A 94 14.28 -8.01 5.73
C ASP A 94 14.53 -9.45 6.17
N GLN A 95 14.72 -9.66 7.46
CA GLN A 95 14.97 -10.96 8.04
C GLN A 95 16.08 -11.74 7.29
N LYS A 96 17.22 -11.08 7.07
CA LYS A 96 18.38 -11.64 6.32
C LYS A 96 18.05 -12.00 4.87
N ASN A 97 17.18 -11.19 4.21
CA ASN A 97 16.76 -11.39 2.83
C ASN A 97 15.93 -12.66 2.62
N SER A 98 15.01 -12.96 3.55
CA SER A 98 14.20 -14.18 3.49
C SER A 98 12.68 -13.93 3.39
N VAL A 99 12.22 -12.69 3.59
CA VAL A 99 10.78 -12.36 3.54
C VAL A 99 10.23 -12.63 2.15
N THR A 100 9.14 -13.41 2.06
CA THR A 100 8.47 -13.74 0.81
C THR A 100 7.32 -12.75 0.52
N PHE A 101 6.81 -12.78 -0.70
CA PHE A 101 5.81 -11.80 -1.14
C PHE A 101 4.45 -11.99 -0.46
N ASP A 102 4.08 -13.24 -0.19
CA ASP A 102 2.89 -13.60 0.58
C ASP A 102 2.97 -13.11 2.04
N GLU A 103 4.14 -13.18 2.67
CA GLU A 103 4.38 -12.63 4.00
C GLU A 103 4.21 -11.11 4.04
N LEU A 104 4.69 -10.41 3.00
CA LEU A 104 4.55 -8.97 2.87
C LEU A 104 3.08 -8.56 2.71
N ILE A 105 2.30 -9.30 1.90
CA ILE A 105 0.85 -9.06 1.77
C ILE A 105 0.14 -9.41 3.08
N GLY A 106 0.57 -10.47 3.77
CA GLY A 106 0.06 -10.84 5.08
C GLY A 106 0.26 -9.73 6.13
N ASP A 107 1.37 -9.00 6.06
CA ASP A 107 1.59 -7.82 6.92
C ASP A 107 0.56 -6.73 6.64
N ALA A 108 0.25 -6.45 5.37
CA ALA A 108 -0.76 -5.45 5.02
C ALA A 108 -2.16 -5.86 5.47
N PHE A 109 -2.53 -7.12 5.33
CA PHE A 109 -3.79 -7.66 5.84
C PHE A 109 -3.86 -7.55 7.37
N GLY A 110 -2.78 -7.94 8.07
CA GLY A 110 -2.69 -7.80 9.52
C GLY A 110 -2.82 -6.36 10.00
N ALA A 111 -2.22 -5.40 9.29
CA ALA A 111 -2.35 -3.99 9.62
C ALA A 111 -3.79 -3.49 9.55
N VAL A 112 -4.56 -3.91 8.52
CA VAL A 112 -5.99 -3.55 8.42
C VAL A 112 -6.78 -4.12 9.59
N LEU A 113 -6.55 -5.39 9.95
CA LEU A 113 -7.24 -6.05 11.07
C LEU A 113 -6.91 -5.36 12.40
N TRP A 114 -5.63 -5.09 12.66
CA TRP A 114 -5.22 -4.37 13.87
C TRP A 114 -5.87 -2.99 13.95
N ILE A 115 -5.88 -2.26 12.84
CA ILE A 115 -6.49 -0.92 12.79
C ILE A 115 -7.99 -1.01 13.07
N LYS A 116 -8.71 -1.93 12.44
CA LYS A 116 -10.15 -2.12 12.71
C LYS A 116 -10.45 -2.41 14.19
N GLU A 117 -9.62 -3.20 14.85
CA GLU A 117 -9.80 -3.51 16.27
C GLU A 117 -9.42 -2.35 17.20
N ASN A 118 -8.42 -1.53 16.85
CA ASN A 118 -7.79 -0.62 17.80
C ASN A 118 -8.02 0.87 17.51
N ILE A 119 -8.50 1.23 16.32
CA ILE A 119 -8.48 2.62 15.84
C ILE A 119 -9.43 3.55 16.62
N PHE A 120 -10.43 3.01 17.31
CA PHE A 120 -11.32 3.76 18.19
C PHE A 120 -10.55 4.48 19.31
N ASN A 121 -9.43 3.89 19.80
CA ASN A 121 -8.54 4.51 20.78
C ASN A 121 -7.85 5.78 20.25
N TYR A 122 -7.86 5.96 18.94
CA TYR A 122 -7.28 7.09 18.21
C TYR A 122 -8.36 7.96 17.55
N LYS A 123 -9.61 7.85 17.99
CA LYS A 123 -10.79 8.56 17.47
C LYS A 123 -11.21 8.14 16.05
N GLY A 124 -10.73 7.03 15.53
CA GLY A 124 -11.10 6.52 14.21
C GLY A 124 -12.40 5.73 14.21
N ASN A 125 -13.08 5.75 13.08
CA ASN A 125 -14.27 4.96 12.81
C ASN A 125 -13.89 3.71 12.03
N GLU A 126 -14.02 2.54 12.64
CA GLU A 126 -13.74 1.25 12.02
C GLU A 126 -14.69 0.89 10.86
N GLY A 127 -15.85 1.54 10.79
CA GLY A 127 -16.81 1.42 9.69
C GLY A 127 -16.55 2.36 8.52
N SER A 128 -15.58 3.29 8.62
CA SER A 128 -15.26 4.29 7.58
C SER A 128 -13.76 4.34 7.30
N ILE A 129 -13.26 3.32 6.61
CA ILE A 129 -11.83 3.11 6.34
C ILE A 129 -11.56 3.15 4.84
N ALA A 130 -10.55 3.90 4.42
CA ALA A 130 -9.96 3.78 3.10
C ALA A 130 -8.51 3.31 3.17
N VAL A 131 -8.04 2.64 2.12
CA VAL A 131 -6.63 2.32 1.93
C VAL A 131 -6.04 3.17 0.83
N THR A 132 -4.78 3.55 0.98
CA THR A 132 -4.04 4.25 -0.06
C THR A 132 -2.58 3.82 -0.07
N GLY A 133 -1.95 4.00 -1.20
CA GLY A 133 -0.53 3.79 -1.32
C GLY A 133 0.02 4.33 -2.64
N ASP A 134 1.31 4.40 -2.69
CA ASP A 134 2.08 4.85 -3.83
C ASP A 134 2.98 3.72 -4.36
N SER A 135 3.10 3.57 -5.69
CA SER A 135 3.97 2.56 -6.30
C SER A 135 3.72 1.15 -5.72
N ALA A 136 4.69 0.57 -5.02
CA ALA A 136 4.53 -0.71 -4.29
C ALA A 136 3.41 -0.66 -3.25
N GLY A 137 3.20 0.47 -2.59
CA GLY A 137 2.10 0.66 -1.63
C GLY A 137 0.72 0.65 -2.30
N ALA A 138 0.61 1.19 -3.52
CA ALA A 138 -0.61 1.11 -4.32
C ALA A 138 -0.94 -0.35 -4.71
N TYR A 139 0.09 -1.11 -5.04
CA TYR A 139 -0.06 -2.56 -5.28
C TYR A 139 -0.60 -3.30 -4.05
N ILE A 140 -0.01 -3.04 -2.87
CA ILE A 140 -0.43 -3.62 -1.60
C ILE A 140 -1.89 -3.26 -1.30
N SER A 141 -2.26 -1.99 -1.47
CA SER A 141 -3.64 -1.52 -1.30
C SER A 141 -4.61 -2.21 -2.27
N ALA A 142 -4.20 -2.44 -3.52
CA ALA A 142 -4.98 -3.19 -4.50
C ALA A 142 -5.16 -4.67 -4.09
N MET A 143 -4.15 -5.30 -3.49
CA MET A 143 -4.27 -6.66 -2.97
C MET A 143 -5.27 -6.75 -1.81
N ILE A 144 -5.30 -5.78 -0.90
CA ILE A 144 -6.30 -5.71 0.18
C ILE A 144 -7.71 -5.69 -0.44
N VAL A 145 -7.95 -4.79 -1.38
CA VAL A 145 -9.25 -4.60 -2.02
C VAL A 145 -9.69 -5.83 -2.81
N ASN A 146 -8.81 -6.35 -3.67
CA ASN A 146 -9.18 -7.43 -4.61
C ASN A 146 -9.18 -8.81 -3.94
N SER A 147 -8.31 -9.03 -2.96
CA SER A 147 -8.01 -10.37 -2.43
C SER A 147 -8.23 -10.52 -0.92
N GLY A 148 -8.70 -9.49 -0.22
CA GLY A 148 -8.89 -9.53 1.22
C GLY A 148 -9.83 -10.62 1.72
N ASN A 149 -10.70 -11.15 0.86
CA ASN A 149 -11.56 -12.30 1.18
C ASN A 149 -10.94 -13.67 0.86
N LYS A 150 -9.71 -13.70 0.30
CA LYS A 150 -9.02 -14.93 -0.11
C LYS A 150 -7.90 -15.31 0.86
N ILE A 151 -8.11 -15.15 2.15
CA ILE A 151 -7.16 -15.53 3.18
C ILE A 151 -7.13 -17.05 3.30
N ALA A 152 -5.94 -17.61 3.37
CA ALA A 152 -5.75 -19.01 3.66
C ALA A 152 -5.28 -19.19 5.11
N THR A 153 -5.99 -20.02 5.85
CA THR A 153 -5.71 -20.30 7.26
C THR A 153 -4.84 -21.54 7.43
N SER A 154 -5.05 -22.49 6.53
CA SER A 154 -4.24 -23.68 6.37
C SER A 154 -4.39 -24.13 4.92
N GLY A 155 -3.28 -24.36 4.24
CA GLY A 155 -3.30 -24.64 2.82
C GLY A 155 -3.17 -23.37 1.98
N SER A 156 -3.39 -23.44 0.71
CA SER A 156 -2.97 -22.44 -0.24
C SER A 156 -4.09 -21.52 -0.69
N PHE A 157 -3.72 -20.30 -0.92
CA PHE A 157 -4.47 -19.32 -1.70
C PHE A 157 -4.61 -19.77 -3.18
N SER A 158 -3.62 -20.40 -3.70
CA SER A 158 -3.61 -21.41 -4.75
C SER A 158 -2.96 -22.65 -4.13
N ASP A 159 -2.95 -23.82 -4.74
CA ASP A 159 -2.42 -25.06 -4.16
C ASP A 159 -0.98 -24.96 -3.60
N HIS A 160 -0.32 -23.82 -3.75
CA HIS A 160 1.08 -23.60 -3.39
C HIS A 160 1.35 -22.29 -2.63
N LEU A 161 0.35 -21.45 -2.38
CA LEU A 161 0.50 -20.15 -1.73
C LEU A 161 -0.49 -19.97 -0.58
N CYS A 162 0.03 -19.66 0.61
CA CYS A 162 -0.77 -19.34 1.79
C CYS A 162 -0.52 -17.88 2.18
N ILE A 163 -1.55 -17.03 2.12
CA ILE A 163 -1.48 -15.67 2.64
C ILE A 163 -2.19 -15.64 3.98
N THR A 164 -1.40 -15.53 5.04
CA THR A 164 -1.91 -15.44 6.42
C THR A 164 -1.62 -14.04 6.95
N PRO A 165 -2.62 -13.34 7.50
CA PRO A 165 -2.37 -12.04 8.13
C PRO A 165 -1.36 -12.16 9.28
N SER A 166 -0.44 -11.19 9.37
CA SER A 166 0.56 -11.14 10.46
C SER A 166 -0.06 -10.75 11.81
N TYR A 167 -1.30 -10.33 11.81
CA TYR A 167 -2.11 -10.05 12.97
C TYR A 167 -3.54 -10.53 12.73
N VAL A 168 -4.10 -11.23 13.69
CA VAL A 168 -5.52 -11.56 13.77
C VAL A 168 -5.95 -11.29 15.21
N PRO A 169 -7.07 -10.59 15.47
CA PRO A 169 -7.58 -10.39 16.82
C PRO A 169 -7.76 -11.72 17.57
N GLU A 170 -7.46 -11.74 18.86
CA GLU A 170 -7.49 -12.98 19.67
C GLU A 170 -8.88 -13.64 19.72
N SER A 171 -9.94 -12.85 19.56
CA SER A 171 -11.33 -13.30 19.62
C SER A 171 -11.85 -13.97 18.35
N ILE A 172 -11.10 -13.93 17.24
CA ILE A 172 -11.52 -14.42 15.93
C ILE A 172 -10.45 -15.30 15.29
N THR A 173 -10.88 -16.17 14.38
CA THR A 173 -9.97 -16.98 13.57
C THR A 173 -9.70 -16.33 12.21
N ALA A 174 -8.69 -16.77 11.49
CA ALA A 174 -8.48 -16.33 10.12
C ALA A 174 -9.61 -16.79 9.18
N GLU A 175 -10.31 -17.88 9.52
CA GLU A 175 -11.52 -18.30 8.80
C GLU A 175 -12.69 -17.31 9.03
N ASP A 176 -12.82 -16.75 10.23
CA ASP A 176 -13.81 -15.70 10.52
C ASP A 176 -13.49 -14.43 9.72
N VAL A 177 -12.22 -14.07 9.60
CA VAL A 177 -11.78 -12.91 8.80
C VAL A 177 -12.27 -13.04 7.35
N LYS A 178 -12.13 -14.23 6.77
CA LYS A 178 -12.58 -14.54 5.42
C LYS A 178 -14.10 -14.51 5.30
N ASN A 179 -14.78 -15.27 6.16
CA ASN A 179 -16.21 -15.50 6.06
C ASN A 179 -17.04 -14.24 6.35
N GLN A 180 -16.52 -13.33 7.18
CA GLN A 180 -17.15 -12.06 7.54
C GLN A 180 -16.62 -10.87 6.74
N ASN A 181 -15.72 -11.08 5.76
CA ASN A 181 -15.10 -10.04 4.95
C ASN A 181 -14.45 -8.92 5.80
N LEU A 182 -13.78 -9.28 6.89
CA LEU A 182 -13.25 -8.30 7.86
C LEU A 182 -12.14 -7.41 7.29
N LEU A 183 -11.61 -7.70 6.10
CA LEU A 183 -10.66 -6.85 5.39
C LEU A 183 -11.34 -5.84 4.43
N ASP A 184 -12.65 -5.82 4.33
CA ASP A 184 -13.35 -4.86 3.48
C ASP A 184 -13.14 -3.43 3.98
N VAL A 185 -12.89 -2.55 3.02
CA VAL A 185 -12.73 -1.10 3.19
C VAL A 185 -13.72 -0.37 2.30
N GLN A 186 -13.95 0.93 2.55
CA GLN A 186 -15.01 1.68 1.89
C GLN A 186 -14.54 2.43 0.64
N ALA A 187 -13.21 2.65 0.50
CA ALA A 187 -12.62 3.26 -0.69
C ALA A 187 -11.13 2.88 -0.81
N ALA A 188 -10.60 3.00 -2.03
CA ALA A 188 -9.17 2.85 -2.26
C ALA A 188 -8.61 3.95 -3.17
N VAL A 189 -7.40 4.42 -2.87
CA VAL A 189 -6.65 5.33 -3.74
C VAL A 189 -5.31 4.69 -4.09
N LEU A 190 -5.09 4.47 -5.37
CA LEU A 190 -3.98 3.69 -5.89
C LEU A 190 -3.12 4.57 -6.81
N SER A 191 -2.00 5.08 -6.30
CA SER A 191 -1.17 6.03 -7.02
C SER A 191 0.01 5.36 -7.73
N TYR A 192 0.05 5.47 -9.04
CA TYR A 192 1.13 4.97 -9.93
C TYR A 192 1.65 3.57 -9.56
N GLY A 193 0.75 2.63 -9.29
CA GLY A 193 1.06 1.25 -8.94
C GLY A 193 1.40 0.36 -10.14
N ALA A 194 2.08 -0.76 -9.89
CA ALA A 194 2.28 -1.82 -10.85
C ALA A 194 1.44 -3.03 -10.44
N TYR A 195 0.42 -3.40 -11.20
CA TYR A 195 -0.61 -4.36 -10.73
C TYR A 195 -0.46 -5.78 -11.30
N ASN A 196 0.62 -6.05 -12.05
CA ASN A 196 0.88 -7.34 -12.68
C ASN A 196 2.30 -7.83 -12.36
N LEU A 197 2.46 -8.45 -11.19
CA LEU A 197 3.73 -9.03 -10.75
C LEU A 197 4.16 -10.18 -11.64
N TYR A 198 3.20 -10.99 -12.08
CA TYR A 198 3.47 -12.14 -12.96
C TYR A 198 4.16 -11.70 -14.26
N SER A 199 3.59 -10.72 -14.97
CA SER A 199 4.20 -10.16 -16.17
C SER A 199 5.56 -9.51 -15.90
N SER A 200 5.71 -8.85 -14.76
CA SER A 200 6.97 -8.22 -14.35
C SER A 200 8.04 -9.28 -14.06
N ALA A 201 7.69 -10.36 -13.40
CA ALA A 201 8.61 -11.46 -13.09
C ALA A 201 9.05 -12.22 -14.36
N LEU A 202 8.13 -12.46 -15.29
CA LEU A 202 8.47 -13.04 -16.60
C LEU A 202 9.51 -12.21 -17.38
N LYS A 203 9.50 -10.89 -17.18
CA LYS A 203 10.51 -9.96 -17.72
C LYS A 203 11.79 -9.91 -16.87
N GLY A 204 11.89 -10.70 -15.80
CA GLY A 204 13.03 -10.80 -14.90
C GLY A 204 13.18 -9.60 -13.94
N ILE A 205 12.13 -8.83 -13.71
CA ILE A 205 12.24 -7.60 -12.88
C ILE A 205 12.56 -7.91 -11.42
N PHE A 206 12.08 -9.01 -10.85
CA PHE A 206 12.35 -9.37 -9.45
C PHE A 206 13.31 -10.55 -9.28
N GLU A 207 13.51 -11.36 -10.29
CA GLU A 207 14.18 -12.66 -10.20
C GLU A 207 15.67 -12.62 -10.57
N THR A 208 16.16 -11.50 -11.12
CA THR A 208 17.52 -11.41 -11.63
C THR A 208 18.24 -10.16 -11.16
N ARG A 209 19.58 -10.13 -11.35
CA ARG A 209 20.44 -8.96 -11.17
C ARG A 209 20.06 -7.76 -12.02
N LYS A 210 19.15 -7.92 -12.99
CA LYS A 210 18.65 -6.83 -13.84
C LYS A 210 17.75 -5.85 -13.08
N ASN A 211 17.22 -6.22 -11.91
CA ASN A 211 16.45 -5.29 -11.10
C ASN A 211 17.40 -4.41 -10.25
N PRO A 212 17.52 -3.12 -10.56
CA PRO A 212 18.39 -2.21 -9.82
C PRO A 212 17.99 -2.07 -8.34
N PHE A 213 16.74 -2.33 -7.98
CA PHE A 213 16.27 -2.25 -6.59
C PHE A 213 17.01 -3.21 -5.66
N TRP A 214 17.39 -4.41 -6.10
CA TRP A 214 18.19 -5.34 -5.30
C TRP A 214 19.57 -4.77 -4.98
N THR A 215 20.22 -4.16 -5.96
CA THR A 215 21.53 -3.50 -5.77
C THR A 215 21.40 -2.30 -4.84
N LEU A 216 20.38 -1.46 -5.03
CA LEU A 216 20.11 -0.32 -4.15
C LEU A 216 19.74 -0.77 -2.72
N ALA A 217 19.10 -1.93 -2.60
CA ALA A 217 18.77 -2.53 -1.30
C ALA A 217 19.96 -3.17 -0.61
N LEU A 218 21.13 -3.25 -1.26
CA LEU A 218 22.34 -3.95 -0.78
C LEU A 218 22.02 -5.42 -0.45
N SER A 219 21.16 -6.06 -1.22
CA SER A 219 20.71 -7.43 -1.01
C SER A 219 20.95 -8.27 -2.27
N LYS A 220 21.12 -9.58 -2.06
CA LYS A 220 21.28 -10.52 -3.17
C LYS A 220 19.95 -10.67 -3.90
N PRO A 221 19.94 -10.55 -5.24
CA PRO A 221 18.75 -10.85 -6.03
C PRO A 221 18.28 -12.29 -5.82
N ARG A 222 16.98 -12.46 -5.69
CA ARG A 222 16.29 -13.75 -5.63
C ARG A 222 14.84 -13.57 -6.09
N GLY A 223 14.14 -14.65 -6.35
CA GLY A 223 12.71 -14.59 -6.61
C GLY A 223 11.91 -14.04 -5.43
N VAL A 224 10.76 -13.48 -5.69
CA VAL A 224 9.88 -12.90 -4.65
C VAL A 224 9.38 -13.95 -3.66
N PHE A 225 9.36 -15.22 -4.04
CA PHE A 225 9.06 -16.38 -3.19
C PHE A 225 10.31 -17.19 -2.79
N GLY A 226 11.51 -16.66 -3.02
CA GLY A 226 12.78 -17.36 -2.80
C GLY A 226 13.37 -17.95 -4.07
N ASN A 227 14.46 -18.70 -3.94
CA ASN A 227 15.22 -19.22 -5.10
C ASN A 227 14.61 -20.45 -5.76
N ASN A 228 13.65 -21.09 -5.10
CA ASN A 228 13.05 -22.36 -5.57
C ASN A 228 11.81 -22.15 -6.46
N PHE A 229 11.40 -20.90 -6.65
CA PHE A 229 10.20 -20.55 -7.41
C PHE A 229 10.52 -19.50 -8.46
N ASN A 230 9.92 -19.65 -9.64
CA ASN A 230 10.02 -18.69 -10.74
C ASN A 230 8.68 -18.56 -11.48
N ALA A 231 8.51 -17.45 -12.20
CA ALA A 231 7.24 -17.14 -12.83
C ALA A 231 6.85 -18.09 -13.98
N GLN A 232 7.80 -18.73 -14.64
CA GLN A 232 7.52 -19.68 -15.72
C GLN A 232 6.93 -20.98 -15.19
N GLU A 233 7.53 -21.54 -14.15
CA GLU A 233 7.15 -22.84 -13.60
C GLU A 233 6.00 -22.75 -12.56
N ASN A 234 5.92 -21.61 -11.86
CA ASN A 234 4.98 -21.41 -10.76
C ASN A 234 3.99 -20.27 -11.04
N SER A 235 3.48 -20.20 -12.27
CA SER A 235 2.65 -19.09 -12.75
C SER A 235 1.48 -18.74 -11.83
N GLU A 236 0.82 -19.75 -11.24
CA GLU A 236 -0.36 -19.56 -10.40
C GLU A 236 -0.04 -18.85 -9.09
N MET A 237 1.13 -19.11 -8.48
CA MET A 237 1.58 -18.36 -7.30
C MET A 237 1.75 -16.87 -7.60
N TYR A 238 2.36 -16.54 -8.73
CA TYR A 238 2.59 -15.15 -9.15
C TYR A 238 1.28 -14.44 -9.54
N LYS A 239 0.37 -15.14 -10.19
CA LYS A 239 -0.97 -14.63 -10.50
C LYS A 239 -1.79 -14.41 -9.22
N ALA A 240 -1.73 -15.34 -8.27
CA ALA A 240 -2.46 -15.25 -7.00
C ALA A 240 -2.12 -13.98 -6.20
N VAL A 241 -0.90 -13.47 -6.33
CA VAL A 241 -0.47 -12.21 -5.71
C VAL A 241 -0.47 -11.02 -6.65
N SER A 242 -0.92 -11.15 -7.88
CA SER A 242 -1.02 -10.03 -8.83
C SER A 242 -2.43 -9.44 -8.84
N PRO A 243 -2.64 -8.18 -8.42
CA PRO A 243 -3.97 -7.58 -8.31
C PRO A 243 -4.84 -7.76 -9.55
N ILE A 244 -4.28 -7.64 -10.74
CA ILE A 244 -5.02 -7.73 -12.01
C ILE A 244 -5.71 -9.09 -12.24
N TYR A 245 -5.15 -10.19 -11.71
CA TYR A 245 -5.75 -11.54 -11.81
C TYR A 245 -6.73 -11.85 -10.68
N ASN A 246 -6.89 -10.93 -9.74
CA ASN A 246 -7.73 -11.11 -8.56
C ASN A 246 -8.92 -10.16 -8.53
N ILE A 247 -9.25 -9.54 -9.64
CA ILE A 247 -10.43 -8.69 -9.77
C ILE A 247 -11.66 -9.61 -9.90
N PRO A 248 -12.59 -9.61 -8.94
CA PRO A 248 -13.83 -10.36 -9.07
C PRO A 248 -14.76 -9.66 -10.06
N ASN A 249 -15.64 -10.42 -10.72
CA ASN A 249 -16.76 -9.83 -11.41
C ASN A 249 -17.68 -9.14 -10.37
N ILE A 250 -18.36 -8.04 -10.77
CA ILE A 250 -19.25 -7.30 -9.87
C ILE A 250 -20.39 -8.16 -9.33
N ASP A 251 -20.86 -9.13 -10.12
CA ASP A 251 -21.91 -10.06 -9.72
C ASP A 251 -21.43 -11.08 -8.65
N GLU A 252 -20.11 -11.33 -8.56
CA GLU A 252 -19.52 -12.18 -7.54
C GLU A 252 -19.23 -11.38 -6.26
N ARG A 253 -18.60 -10.22 -6.40
CA ARG A 253 -18.29 -9.33 -5.30
C ARG A 253 -18.10 -7.89 -5.80
N LYS A 254 -18.90 -6.96 -5.28
CA LYS A 254 -18.69 -5.54 -5.49
C LYS A 254 -17.48 -5.06 -4.68
N LEU A 255 -16.47 -4.53 -5.36
CA LEU A 255 -15.32 -3.87 -4.72
C LEU A 255 -15.69 -2.45 -4.27
N PRO A 256 -14.98 -1.90 -3.27
CA PRO A 256 -15.10 -0.48 -2.96
C PRO A 256 -14.67 0.39 -4.15
N PRO A 257 -15.20 1.61 -4.27
CA PRO A 257 -14.78 2.57 -5.29
C PRO A 257 -13.28 2.79 -5.27
N GLN A 258 -12.63 2.77 -6.43
CA GLN A 258 -11.19 2.97 -6.57
C GLN A 258 -10.87 4.24 -7.35
N PHE A 259 -9.97 5.07 -6.81
CA PHE A 259 -9.36 6.19 -7.51
C PHE A 259 -7.92 5.84 -7.88
N ILE A 260 -7.66 5.69 -9.17
CA ILE A 260 -6.37 5.25 -9.68
C ILE A 260 -5.70 6.42 -10.39
N THR A 261 -4.41 6.65 -10.08
CA THR A 261 -3.65 7.70 -10.73
C THR A 261 -2.42 7.14 -11.43
N SER A 262 -2.04 7.78 -12.53
CA SER A 262 -0.77 7.58 -13.22
C SER A 262 -0.02 8.91 -13.36
N ALA A 263 1.24 8.87 -13.75
CA ALA A 263 2.02 10.05 -14.09
C ALA A 263 2.48 9.94 -15.55
N SER A 264 2.25 10.97 -16.37
CA SER A 264 2.44 10.86 -17.82
C SER A 264 3.90 10.66 -18.25
N GLU A 265 4.87 11.05 -17.40
CA GLU A 265 6.30 10.85 -17.65
C GLU A 265 6.90 9.70 -16.81
N ASP A 266 6.05 8.80 -16.28
CA ASP A 266 6.50 7.68 -15.44
C ASP A 266 7.17 6.60 -16.29
N ARG A 267 8.45 6.34 -16.00
CA ARG A 267 9.24 5.28 -16.65
C ARG A 267 9.38 4.02 -15.79
N VAL A 268 8.90 4.06 -14.56
CA VAL A 268 8.96 2.93 -13.62
C VAL A 268 7.69 2.09 -13.71
N THR A 269 6.54 2.77 -13.65
CA THR A 269 5.20 2.17 -13.84
C THR A 269 4.52 2.92 -14.98
N PRO A 270 4.78 2.53 -16.24
CA PRO A 270 4.31 3.29 -17.39
C PRO A 270 2.78 3.30 -17.47
N VAL A 271 2.24 4.39 -18.01
CA VAL A 271 0.79 4.67 -18.09
C VAL A 271 0.00 3.47 -18.62
N HIS A 272 0.46 2.84 -19.71
CA HIS A 272 -0.25 1.70 -20.32
C HIS A 272 -0.45 0.52 -19.35
N ALA A 273 0.53 0.26 -18.46
CA ALA A 273 0.41 -0.83 -17.48
C ALA A 273 -0.63 -0.54 -16.39
N ILE A 274 -0.83 0.73 -16.06
CA ILE A 274 -1.90 1.18 -15.15
C ILE A 274 -3.24 1.12 -15.85
N GLU A 275 -3.31 1.54 -17.12
CA GLU A 275 -4.53 1.49 -17.94
C GLU A 275 -5.02 0.07 -18.19
N GLU A 276 -4.11 -0.93 -18.30
CA GLU A 276 -4.49 -2.35 -18.35
C GLU A 276 -5.28 -2.77 -17.10
N TYR A 277 -4.83 -2.35 -15.91
CA TYR A 277 -5.53 -2.64 -14.66
C TYR A 277 -6.87 -1.89 -14.56
N VAL A 278 -6.90 -0.61 -14.94
CA VAL A 278 -8.14 0.19 -15.01
C VAL A 278 -9.16 -0.45 -15.96
N LYS A 279 -8.68 -0.91 -17.13
CA LYS A 279 -9.54 -1.61 -18.10
C LYS A 279 -10.08 -2.91 -17.48
N ALA A 280 -9.25 -3.71 -16.84
CA ALA A 280 -9.69 -4.96 -16.22
C ALA A 280 -10.77 -4.73 -15.14
N LEU A 281 -10.65 -3.67 -14.32
CA LEU A 281 -11.69 -3.27 -13.36
C LEU A 281 -13.01 -2.89 -14.07
N LYS A 282 -12.94 -2.10 -15.13
CA LYS A 282 -14.13 -1.71 -15.92
C LYS A 282 -14.78 -2.91 -16.59
N ASP A 283 -13.99 -3.80 -17.18
CA ASP A 283 -14.49 -5.02 -17.84
C ASP A 283 -15.18 -5.95 -16.84
N ALA A 284 -14.74 -5.96 -15.56
CA ALA A 284 -15.36 -6.69 -14.45
C ALA A 284 -16.58 -5.94 -13.85
N GLY A 285 -16.98 -4.78 -14.38
CA GLY A 285 -18.10 -3.96 -13.91
C GLY A 285 -17.81 -3.16 -12.64
N GLN A 286 -16.57 -3.10 -12.16
CA GLN A 286 -16.20 -2.43 -10.90
C GLN A 286 -16.14 -0.90 -11.04
N GLU A 287 -16.45 -0.19 -9.95
CA GLU A 287 -16.41 1.28 -9.91
C GLU A 287 -14.95 1.77 -9.83
N VAL A 288 -14.49 2.46 -10.88
CA VAL A 288 -13.14 3.02 -10.96
C VAL A 288 -13.14 4.41 -11.57
N THR A 289 -12.46 5.34 -10.89
CA THR A 289 -12.12 6.66 -11.42
C THR A 289 -10.63 6.68 -11.73
N TYR A 290 -10.28 7.06 -12.96
CA TYR A 290 -8.89 7.14 -13.39
C TYR A 290 -8.48 8.58 -13.71
N TRP A 291 -7.29 8.97 -13.27
CA TRP A 291 -6.70 10.27 -13.55
C TRP A 291 -5.23 10.16 -13.89
N GLU A 292 -4.87 10.56 -15.12
CA GLU A 292 -3.48 10.74 -15.53
C GLU A 292 -3.00 12.13 -15.12
N TYR A 293 -1.98 12.18 -14.26
CA TYR A 293 -1.35 13.43 -13.86
C TYR A 293 -0.30 13.83 -14.89
N LYS A 294 -0.61 14.87 -15.68
CA LYS A 294 0.23 15.35 -16.77
C LYS A 294 1.53 15.96 -16.24
N ASP A 295 2.61 15.81 -17.02
CA ASP A 295 3.95 16.36 -16.77
C ASP A 295 4.56 15.90 -15.43
N GLN A 296 4.06 14.77 -14.89
CA GLN A 296 4.57 14.19 -13.66
C GLN A 296 5.34 12.90 -13.89
N ARG A 297 6.28 12.64 -12.99
CA ARG A 297 7.13 11.45 -12.96
C ARG A 297 6.75 10.54 -11.82
N HIS A 298 7.35 9.33 -11.80
CA HIS A 298 7.21 8.41 -10.69
C HIS A 298 7.53 9.07 -9.34
N ALA A 299 6.84 8.64 -8.27
CA ALA A 299 7.10 9.06 -6.89
C ALA A 299 6.81 10.55 -6.59
N TYR A 300 5.82 11.15 -7.27
CA TYR A 300 5.43 12.54 -7.01
C TYR A 300 4.79 12.77 -5.62
N LEU A 301 4.40 11.72 -4.90
CA LEU A 301 3.87 11.79 -3.53
C LEU A 301 4.97 11.67 -2.45
N ASP A 302 6.21 11.39 -2.82
CA ASP A 302 7.32 11.25 -1.88
C ASP A 302 7.55 12.53 -1.07
N SER A 303 7.97 12.37 0.17
CA SER A 303 8.27 13.48 1.07
C SER A 303 9.49 14.30 0.61
N GLY A 304 9.40 15.61 0.77
CA GLY A 304 10.49 16.54 0.54
C GLY A 304 10.80 16.80 -0.93
N LYS A 305 12.09 17.02 -1.22
CA LYS A 305 12.62 17.20 -2.58
C LYS A 305 13.51 16.01 -2.93
N THR A 306 13.23 15.38 -4.07
CA THR A 306 14.03 14.26 -4.55
C THR A 306 14.93 14.72 -5.69
N PHE A 307 16.24 14.74 -5.43
CA PHE A 307 17.22 15.20 -6.42
C PHE A 307 17.23 14.34 -7.70
N LEU A 308 17.05 13.02 -7.55
CA LEU A 308 17.09 12.08 -8.68
C LEU A 308 15.86 12.13 -9.59
N SER A 309 14.66 12.29 -9.03
CA SER A 309 13.41 12.38 -9.82
C SER A 309 13.01 13.83 -10.12
N GLY A 310 13.62 14.81 -9.45
CA GLY A 310 13.26 16.21 -9.57
C GLY A 310 11.91 16.57 -8.94
N ASN A 311 11.30 15.66 -8.18
CA ASN A 311 10.02 15.87 -7.53
C ASN A 311 10.17 16.81 -6.31
N ASP A 312 9.12 17.60 -6.07
CA ASP A 312 8.98 18.50 -4.93
C ASP A 312 7.58 18.31 -4.34
N PHE A 313 7.51 17.92 -3.07
CA PHE A 313 6.23 17.60 -2.42
C PHE A 313 5.21 18.74 -2.52
N LYS A 314 5.63 19.98 -2.31
CA LYS A 314 4.72 21.13 -2.36
C LYS A 314 4.18 21.39 -3.74
N ARG A 315 5.05 21.28 -4.76
CA ARG A 315 4.70 21.53 -6.15
C ARG A 315 3.88 20.39 -6.74
N ASP A 316 4.28 19.15 -6.48
CA ASP A 316 3.79 17.99 -7.22
C ASP A 316 2.76 17.17 -6.43
N ALA A 317 2.99 16.93 -5.12
CA ALA A 317 2.09 16.12 -4.31
C ALA A 317 0.83 16.86 -3.88
N ILE A 318 0.93 18.12 -3.44
CA ILE A 318 -0.22 18.84 -2.89
C ILE A 318 -1.40 18.96 -3.88
N PRO A 319 -1.20 19.29 -5.18
CA PRO A 319 -2.31 19.30 -6.14
C PRO A 319 -2.97 17.91 -6.31
N ALA A 320 -2.18 16.85 -6.32
CA ALA A 320 -2.71 15.48 -6.39
C ALA A 320 -3.48 15.11 -5.12
N LEU A 321 -2.95 15.46 -3.93
CA LEU A 321 -3.61 15.18 -2.65
C LEU A 321 -4.97 15.88 -2.53
N LYS A 322 -5.14 17.08 -3.07
CA LYS A 322 -6.45 17.75 -3.13
C LYS A 322 -7.48 16.93 -3.92
N LYS A 323 -7.09 16.36 -5.08
CA LYS A 323 -7.98 15.49 -5.86
C LYS A 323 -8.28 14.18 -5.13
N ILE A 324 -7.26 13.58 -4.53
CA ILE A 324 -7.40 12.36 -3.72
C ILE A 324 -8.38 12.59 -2.56
N MET A 325 -8.20 13.66 -1.81
CA MET A 325 -9.07 13.97 -0.67
C MET A 325 -10.49 14.35 -1.09
N ASN A 326 -10.68 15.01 -2.25
CA ASN A 326 -12.02 15.25 -2.78
C ASN A 326 -12.74 13.92 -3.10
N PHE A 327 -12.03 12.94 -3.69
CA PHE A 327 -12.60 11.61 -3.90
C PHE A 327 -12.94 10.92 -2.57
N LEU A 328 -11.99 10.86 -1.63
CA LEU A 328 -12.20 10.21 -0.33
C LEU A 328 -13.35 10.84 0.45
N ASN A 329 -13.44 12.18 0.50
CA ASN A 329 -14.54 12.88 1.16
C ASN A 329 -15.90 12.53 0.54
N SER A 330 -15.98 12.35 -0.77
CA SER A 330 -17.22 11.94 -1.45
C SER A 330 -17.66 10.51 -1.15
N LYS A 331 -16.78 9.67 -0.58
CA LYS A 331 -17.05 8.26 -0.29
C LYS A 331 -17.16 7.96 1.21
N LEU A 332 -16.53 8.76 2.06
CA LEU A 332 -16.41 8.48 3.49
C LEU A 332 -17.12 9.50 4.39
N LEU A 333 -17.45 10.69 3.88
CA LEU A 333 -18.19 11.75 4.55
C LEU A 333 -19.55 11.96 3.93
#